data_1143d833a45f26221fcb49b6e3ae573e
#
_entry.id   1143d833a45f26221fcb49b6e3ae573e
#
_cell.length_a   1.000
_cell.length_b   1.000
_cell.length_c   1.000
_cell.angle_alpha   90.00
_cell.angle_beta   90.00
_cell.angle_gamma   90.00
#
_symmetry.space_group_name_H-M   'P 1'
#
loop_
_entity.id
_entity.type
_entity.pdbx_description
1 polymer ?
#
loop_
_entity_poly.entity_id
_entity_poly.type
_entity_poly.pdbx_seq_one_letter_code
_entity_poly.pdbx_strand_id
1 'polypeptide(L)'
;MASKHRYYNRAHGYVAWDYAYNMLNSCEPNGIIFTNGDNDTFPLWYIQEVEGVRKDVRVVNLSLLNTPWYIKQLRDLRPTASEYNNLIQEREGNEIIGQRFIKIGDGDIKDITNGLTRWKTRDVTFPVQSDQQITWSVKPTFAKQALKVQDMMIMQIINDANWTSPIYFAVTVSPGNRIGLENYLEMEGLAY
;
A
#
# COMPACT_ATOMS: atom_id res chain seq x y z
N MET A 1 25.03 -23.45 32.44
CA MET A 1 24.61 -22.24 31.68
C MET A 1 24.52 -22.46 30.16
N ALA A 2 25.01 -23.58 29.61
CA ALA A 2 24.98 -23.82 28.14
C ALA A 2 23.60 -24.19 27.54
N SER A 3 22.62 -24.64 28.34
CA SER A 3 21.33 -25.13 27.79
C SER A 3 20.36 -24.03 27.40
N LYS A 4 20.42 -22.85 27.99
CA LYS A 4 19.54 -21.71 27.65
C LYS A 4 19.89 -21.05 26.32
N HIS A 5 21.15 -21.07 25.92
CA HIS A 5 21.57 -20.46 24.64
C HIS A 5 20.97 -21.18 23.42
N ARG A 6 20.78 -22.50 23.50
CA ARG A 6 20.13 -23.29 22.41
C ARG A 6 18.64 -22.96 22.23
N TYR A 7 17.94 -22.65 23.31
CA TYR A 7 16.50 -22.32 23.28
C TYR A 7 16.22 -20.95 22.65
N TYR A 8 17.15 -20.01 22.75
CA TYR A 8 17.00 -18.63 22.23
C TYR A 8 17.80 -18.36 20.97
N ASN A 9 18.50 -19.37 20.45
CA ASN A 9 19.23 -19.23 19.20
C ASN A 9 18.25 -19.25 18.02
N ARG A 10 17.99 -18.08 17.45
CA ARG A 10 17.15 -17.87 16.25
C ARG A 10 17.98 -17.74 14.97
N ALA A 11 19.25 -18.12 14.99
CA ALA A 11 20.17 -18.00 13.85
C ALA A 11 19.68 -18.71 12.56
N HIS A 12 18.72 -19.63 12.67
CA HIS A 12 18.11 -20.35 11.55
C HIS A 12 16.60 -20.10 11.43
N GLY A 13 16.08 -19.06 12.09
CA GLY A 13 14.65 -18.72 12.04
C GLY A 13 14.34 -17.78 10.86
N TYR A 14 14.24 -18.32 9.66
CA TYR A 14 13.97 -17.56 8.44
C TYR A 14 12.47 -17.28 8.19
N VAL A 15 11.58 -17.65 9.11
CA VAL A 15 10.12 -17.54 8.92
C VAL A 15 9.67 -16.15 8.48
N ALA A 16 10.19 -15.10 9.11
CA ALA A 16 9.84 -13.73 8.74
C ALA A 16 10.39 -13.34 7.37
N TRP A 17 11.55 -13.84 7.02
CA TRP A 17 12.17 -13.64 5.71
C TRP A 17 11.39 -14.37 4.61
N ASP A 18 11.14 -15.67 4.81
CA ASP A 18 10.39 -16.49 3.85
C ASP A 18 8.99 -15.94 3.63
N TYR A 19 8.32 -15.50 4.70
CA TYR A 19 7.00 -14.88 4.62
C TYR A 19 7.04 -13.59 3.78
N ALA A 20 7.98 -12.70 4.08
CA ALA A 20 8.12 -11.44 3.36
C ALA A 20 8.50 -11.65 1.89
N TYR A 21 9.42 -12.57 1.62
CA TYR A 21 9.83 -12.94 0.28
C TYR A 21 8.65 -13.48 -0.54
N ASN A 22 7.89 -14.42 0.03
CA ASN A 22 6.74 -14.99 -0.64
C ASN A 22 5.62 -13.96 -0.88
N MET A 23 5.38 -13.07 0.09
CA MET A 23 4.37 -12.02 -0.06
C MET A 23 4.72 -11.04 -1.18
N LEU A 24 5.96 -10.57 -1.26
CA LEU A 24 6.38 -9.68 -2.35
C LEU A 24 6.34 -10.39 -3.71
N ASN A 25 6.69 -11.67 -3.75
CA ASN A 25 6.64 -12.45 -5.00
C ASN A 25 5.21 -12.89 -5.38
N SER A 26 4.23 -12.72 -4.52
CA SER A 26 2.81 -12.86 -4.86
C SER A 26 2.27 -11.65 -5.65
N CYS A 27 3.02 -10.55 -5.69
CA CYS A 27 2.61 -9.35 -6.42
C CYS A 27 3.23 -9.32 -7.82
N GLU A 28 2.48 -8.87 -8.81
CA GLU A 28 3.02 -8.56 -10.12
C GLU A 28 4.03 -7.40 -10.07
N PRO A 29 4.84 -7.22 -11.13
CA PRO A 29 5.78 -6.10 -11.20
C PRO A 29 5.10 -4.73 -11.03
N ASN A 30 5.76 -3.84 -10.27
CA ASN A 30 5.27 -2.49 -9.94
C ASN A 30 3.93 -2.48 -9.18
N GLY A 31 3.57 -3.58 -8.52
CA GLY A 31 2.36 -3.68 -7.71
C GLY A 31 2.41 -2.80 -6.46
N ILE A 32 1.24 -2.49 -5.94
CA ILE A 32 1.05 -1.77 -4.67
C ILE A 32 0.40 -2.75 -3.69
N ILE A 33 1.06 -3.02 -2.56
CA ILE A 33 0.51 -3.90 -1.53
C ILE A 33 0.22 -3.14 -0.24
N PHE A 34 -1.03 -3.20 0.20
CA PHE A 34 -1.46 -2.69 1.50
C PHE A 34 -1.20 -3.71 2.60
N THR A 35 -0.53 -3.29 3.67
CA THR A 35 -0.22 -4.09 4.85
C THR A 35 -0.85 -3.47 6.10
N ASN A 36 -1.14 -4.28 7.13
CA ASN A 36 -1.92 -3.78 8.26
C ASN A 36 -1.12 -3.48 9.54
N GLY A 37 0.15 -3.73 9.60
CA GLY A 37 0.92 -3.50 10.83
C GLY A 37 2.38 -3.85 10.70
N ASP A 38 3.07 -3.79 11.83
CA ASP A 38 4.52 -3.92 11.91
C ASP A 38 5.01 -5.30 11.51
N ASN A 39 4.27 -6.35 11.91
CA ASN A 39 4.65 -7.74 11.66
C ASN A 39 4.68 -8.10 10.16
N ASP A 40 3.86 -7.45 9.36
CA ASP A 40 3.87 -7.61 7.91
C ASP A 40 4.86 -6.64 7.27
N THR A 41 4.74 -5.36 7.63
CA THR A 41 5.42 -4.27 6.94
C THR A 41 6.94 -4.30 7.15
N PHE A 42 7.42 -4.49 8.37
CA PHE A 42 8.86 -4.39 8.65
C PHE A 42 9.69 -5.49 8.00
N PRO A 43 9.27 -6.77 7.98
CA PRO A 43 9.97 -7.78 7.20
C PRO A 43 10.00 -7.48 5.69
N LEU A 44 8.91 -6.93 5.12
CA LEU A 44 8.88 -6.53 3.72
C LEU A 44 9.89 -5.42 3.45
N TRP A 45 9.86 -4.35 4.24
CA TRP A 45 10.83 -3.26 4.10
C TRP A 45 12.27 -3.73 4.30
N TYR A 46 12.50 -4.64 5.26
CA TYR A 46 13.84 -5.18 5.48
C TYR A 46 14.39 -5.85 4.22
N ILE A 47 13.66 -6.78 3.62
CA ILE A 47 14.17 -7.48 2.45
C ILE A 47 14.24 -6.58 1.21
N GLN A 48 13.39 -5.56 1.10
CA GLN A 48 13.47 -4.56 0.05
C GLN A 48 14.70 -3.67 0.20
N GLU A 49 14.89 -3.07 1.38
CA GLU A 49 15.93 -2.05 1.58
C GLU A 49 17.31 -2.64 1.85
N VAL A 50 17.40 -3.79 2.53
CA VAL A 50 18.68 -4.40 2.90
C VAL A 50 19.13 -5.41 1.86
N GLU A 51 18.23 -6.22 1.33
CA GLU A 51 18.58 -7.31 0.42
C GLU A 51 18.24 -7.01 -1.06
N GLY A 52 17.58 -5.89 -1.33
CA GLY A 52 17.26 -5.47 -2.68
C GLY A 52 16.15 -6.28 -3.38
N VAL A 53 15.38 -7.07 -2.61
CA VAL A 53 14.34 -7.95 -3.16
C VAL A 53 13.09 -7.15 -3.50
N ARG A 54 12.58 -7.28 -4.74
CA ARG A 54 11.30 -6.71 -5.19
C ARG A 54 11.10 -5.24 -4.80
N LYS A 55 12.10 -4.41 -5.03
CA LYS A 55 12.01 -2.95 -4.82
C LYS A 55 11.01 -2.26 -5.76
N ASP A 56 10.55 -2.97 -6.77
CA ASP A 56 9.49 -2.57 -7.68
C ASP A 56 8.10 -2.56 -7.01
N VAL A 57 7.89 -3.38 -5.99
CA VAL A 57 6.60 -3.45 -5.27
C VAL A 57 6.52 -2.35 -4.21
N ARG A 58 5.46 -1.56 -4.23
CA ARG A 58 5.21 -0.49 -3.26
C ARG A 58 4.48 -1.01 -2.03
N VAL A 59 5.17 -1.11 -0.91
CA VAL A 59 4.57 -1.51 0.38
C VAL A 59 3.96 -0.29 1.07
N VAL A 60 2.67 -0.35 1.38
CA VAL A 60 1.90 0.72 2.00
C VAL A 60 1.28 0.25 3.32
N ASN A 61 1.75 0.80 4.45
CA ASN A 61 1.24 0.46 5.77
C ASN A 61 -0.04 1.24 6.10
N LEU A 62 -1.16 0.53 6.28
CA LEU A 62 -2.47 1.12 6.56
C LEU A 62 -2.50 1.90 7.88
N SER A 63 -1.82 1.43 8.92
CA SER A 63 -1.79 2.13 10.20
C SER A 63 -1.10 3.48 10.09
N LEU A 64 0.03 3.53 9.37
CA LEU A 64 0.79 4.76 9.13
C LEU A 64 0.08 5.72 8.19
N LEU A 65 -0.77 5.23 7.27
CA LEU A 65 -1.61 6.08 6.41
C LEU A 65 -2.55 7.01 7.18
N ASN A 66 -2.77 6.78 8.48
CA ASN A 66 -3.52 7.72 9.31
C ASN A 66 -2.69 8.93 9.76
N THR A 67 -1.43 9.04 9.33
CA THR A 67 -0.50 10.10 9.76
C THR A 67 -0.07 10.99 8.59
N PRO A 68 -0.08 12.33 8.76
CA PRO A 68 0.29 13.26 7.68
C PRO A 68 1.71 13.06 7.16
N TRP A 69 2.64 12.73 8.06
CA TRP A 69 4.05 12.58 7.68
C TRP A 69 4.27 11.39 6.74
N TYR A 70 3.58 10.27 6.98
CA TYR A 70 3.71 9.10 6.13
C TYR A 70 3.05 9.30 4.75
N ILE A 71 1.91 9.97 4.70
CA ILE A 71 1.27 10.35 3.43
C ILE A 71 2.21 11.22 2.61
N LYS A 72 2.85 12.21 3.24
CA LYS A 72 3.86 13.06 2.59
C LYS A 72 5.06 12.25 2.12
N GLN A 73 5.57 11.34 2.95
CA GLN A 73 6.67 10.47 2.59
C GLN A 73 6.32 9.63 1.36
N LEU A 74 5.15 9.00 1.32
CA LEU A 74 4.72 8.20 0.17
C LEU A 74 4.57 9.05 -1.09
N ARG A 75 4.00 10.26 -0.98
CA ARG A 75 3.88 11.21 -2.09
C ARG A 75 5.23 11.63 -2.65
N ASP A 76 6.18 11.89 -1.77
CA ASP A 76 7.49 12.45 -2.10
C ASP A 76 8.57 11.37 -2.28
N LEU A 77 8.21 10.08 -2.12
CA LEU A 77 9.09 8.96 -2.42
C LEU A 77 9.55 9.05 -3.88
N ARG A 78 10.85 8.85 -4.05
CA ARG A 78 11.43 8.70 -5.39
C ARG A 78 10.85 7.45 -6.06
N PRO A 79 10.67 7.48 -7.37
CA PRO A 79 10.26 6.30 -8.11
C PRO A 79 11.22 5.13 -7.86
N THR A 80 10.71 3.92 -7.94
CA THR A 80 11.53 2.71 -7.92
C THR A 80 12.56 2.72 -9.05
N ALA A 81 13.59 1.87 -8.97
CA ALA A 81 14.60 1.79 -10.03
C ALA A 81 13.98 1.48 -11.41
N SER A 82 12.92 0.69 -11.44
CA SER A 82 12.17 0.36 -12.66
C SER A 82 11.43 1.58 -13.21
N GLU A 83 10.72 2.32 -12.37
CA GLU A 83 10.07 3.58 -12.72
C GLU A 83 11.09 4.63 -13.17
N TYR A 84 12.25 4.69 -12.50
CA TYR A 84 13.32 5.62 -12.84
C TYR A 84 13.88 5.38 -14.26
N ASN A 85 14.04 4.13 -14.66
CA ASN A 85 14.51 3.80 -16.00
C ASN A 85 13.48 4.18 -17.08
N ASN A 86 12.19 4.09 -16.78
CA ASN A 86 11.14 4.53 -17.71
C ASN A 86 11.05 6.07 -17.78
N LEU A 87 11.32 6.76 -16.66
CA LEU A 87 11.26 8.22 -16.55
C LEU A 87 12.47 8.96 -17.15
N ILE A 88 13.61 8.28 -17.34
CA ILE A 88 14.79 8.88 -18.03
C ILE A 88 14.45 9.30 -19.45
N GLN A 89 13.41 8.73 -20.05
CA GLN A 89 12.96 9.10 -21.42
C GLN A 89 12.12 10.38 -21.47
N GLU A 90 11.61 10.87 -20.35
CA GLU A 90 10.79 12.10 -20.27
C GLU A 90 11.52 13.20 -19.49
N ARG A 91 12.69 13.63 -19.98
CA ARG A 91 13.39 14.79 -19.42
C ARG A 91 12.99 16.05 -20.15
N GLU A 92 12.23 16.92 -19.49
CA GLU A 92 12.28 18.37 -19.75
C GLU A 92 12.99 19.06 -18.56
N GLY A 93 14.21 19.52 -18.82
CA GLY A 93 15.03 20.23 -17.85
C GLY A 93 15.70 19.35 -16.78
N ASN A 94 16.17 19.97 -15.69
CA ASN A 94 16.87 19.30 -14.58
C ASN A 94 15.91 18.66 -13.52
N GLU A 95 14.61 18.72 -13.71
CA GLU A 95 13.63 18.11 -12.84
C GLU A 95 13.18 16.76 -13.40
N ILE A 96 13.26 15.73 -12.56
CA ILE A 96 12.66 14.42 -12.85
C ILE A 96 11.16 14.57 -12.59
N ILE A 97 10.40 14.79 -13.66
CA ILE A 97 8.93 14.79 -13.61
C ILE A 97 8.46 13.34 -13.55
N GLY A 98 8.69 12.68 -12.42
CA GLY A 98 8.10 11.38 -12.16
C GLY A 98 6.63 11.54 -11.77
N GLN A 99 5.76 10.65 -12.25
CA GLN A 99 4.41 10.59 -11.73
C GLN A 99 4.52 10.35 -10.22
N ARG A 100 3.99 11.28 -9.43
CA ARG A 100 3.91 11.10 -7.98
C ARG A 100 3.03 9.89 -7.70
N PHE A 101 3.49 9.02 -6.83
CA PHE A 101 2.73 7.85 -6.39
C PHE A 101 1.34 8.23 -5.84
N ILE A 102 1.25 9.38 -5.18
CA ILE A 102 -0.01 9.94 -4.71
C ILE A 102 -0.10 11.40 -5.19
N LYS A 103 -1.19 11.73 -5.88
CA LYS A 103 -1.45 13.09 -6.40
C LYS A 103 -2.27 13.88 -5.39
N ILE A 104 -1.67 14.25 -4.26
CA ILE A 104 -2.34 14.97 -3.18
C ILE A 104 -1.54 16.20 -2.77
N GLY A 105 -2.20 17.35 -2.56
CA GLY A 105 -1.60 18.59 -2.10
C GLY A 105 -1.39 18.62 -0.58
N ASP A 106 -0.54 19.54 -0.10
CA ASP A 106 -0.31 19.72 1.34
C ASP A 106 -1.58 20.19 2.07
N GLY A 107 -2.41 21.00 1.41
CA GLY A 107 -3.71 21.44 1.92
C GLY A 107 -4.65 20.25 2.13
N ASP A 108 -4.78 19.40 1.12
CA ASP A 108 -5.65 18.23 1.15
C ASP A 108 -5.20 17.23 2.22
N ILE A 109 -3.89 17.01 2.38
CA ILE A 109 -3.35 16.16 3.45
C ILE A 109 -3.76 16.70 4.82
N LYS A 110 -3.65 18.03 5.01
CA LYS A 110 -4.04 18.67 6.26
C LYS A 110 -5.54 18.51 6.51
N ASP A 111 -6.36 18.72 5.50
CA ASP A 111 -7.82 18.63 5.62
C ASP A 111 -8.28 17.20 5.90
N ILE A 112 -7.73 16.20 5.20
CA ILE A 112 -8.03 14.80 5.44
C ILE A 112 -7.62 14.36 6.85
N THR A 113 -6.47 14.82 7.35
CA THR A 113 -5.93 14.39 8.65
C THR A 113 -6.46 15.17 9.84
N ASN A 114 -6.95 16.39 9.66
CA ASN A 114 -7.52 17.22 10.73
C ASN A 114 -9.03 17.01 10.96
N GLY A 115 -9.71 16.37 10.02
CA GLY A 115 -11.13 16.14 10.10
C GLY A 115 -11.46 14.65 10.19
N LEU A 116 -12.19 14.22 11.23
CA LEU A 116 -13.01 13.02 11.15
C LEU A 116 -14.11 13.33 10.13
N THR A 117 -13.85 13.00 8.88
CA THR A 117 -14.84 13.19 7.83
C THR A 117 -16.01 12.27 8.10
N ARG A 118 -17.13 12.84 8.56
CA ARG A 118 -18.39 12.11 8.72
C ARG A 118 -18.90 11.75 7.33
N TRP A 119 -18.81 10.50 7.00
CA TRP A 119 -19.29 9.98 5.74
C TRP A 119 -20.57 9.20 5.93
N LYS A 120 -21.58 9.57 5.15
CA LYS A 120 -22.66 8.65 4.84
C LYS A 120 -22.14 7.62 3.85
N THR A 121 -22.71 6.41 3.86
CA THR A 121 -22.43 5.38 2.84
C THR A 121 -22.43 6.01 1.46
N ARG A 122 -21.39 5.80 0.70
CA ARG A 122 -21.25 6.28 -0.68
C ARG A 122 -20.93 5.13 -1.58
N ASP A 123 -21.59 5.11 -2.73
CA ASP A 123 -21.12 4.30 -3.85
C ASP A 123 -19.94 5.01 -4.51
N VAL A 124 -18.87 4.26 -4.68
CA VAL A 124 -17.65 4.73 -5.35
C VAL A 124 -17.56 4.02 -6.68
N THR A 125 -17.38 4.78 -7.75
CA THR A 125 -17.25 4.26 -9.09
C THR A 125 -15.87 4.57 -9.63
N PHE A 126 -15.16 3.54 -10.09
CA PHE A 126 -13.90 3.68 -10.78
C PHE A 126 -14.02 3.21 -12.22
N PRO A 127 -13.52 3.98 -13.19
CA PRO A 127 -13.46 3.52 -14.58
C PRO A 127 -12.46 2.38 -14.69
N VAL A 128 -12.80 1.34 -15.42
CA VAL A 128 -11.88 0.28 -15.84
C VAL A 128 -11.41 0.60 -17.26
N GLN A 129 -10.28 0.05 -17.70
CA GLN A 129 -9.73 0.27 -19.04
C GLN A 129 -10.67 -0.17 -20.20
N SER A 130 -11.69 -0.94 -19.91
CA SER A 130 -12.81 -1.25 -20.81
C SER A 130 -13.99 -0.35 -20.47
N ASP A 131 -15.01 -0.28 -21.32
CA ASP A 131 -16.27 0.47 -21.07
C ASP A 131 -17.04 0.02 -19.81
N GLN A 132 -16.46 -0.87 -19.02
CA GLN A 132 -16.99 -1.33 -17.74
C GLN A 132 -16.53 -0.40 -16.60
N GLN A 133 -17.35 -0.29 -15.58
CA GLN A 133 -17.05 0.44 -14.36
C GLN A 133 -17.15 -0.50 -13.16
N ILE A 134 -16.20 -0.42 -12.25
CA ILE A 134 -16.32 -1.06 -10.94
C ILE A 134 -17.04 -0.09 -10.02
N THR A 135 -18.14 -0.54 -9.45
CA THR A 135 -18.91 0.24 -8.47
C THR A 135 -19.04 -0.55 -7.19
N TRP A 136 -18.64 0.02 -6.07
CA TRP A 136 -18.85 -0.58 -4.76
C TRP A 136 -19.26 0.45 -3.71
N SER A 137 -19.90 -0.05 -2.63
CA SER A 137 -20.35 0.80 -1.54
C SER A 137 -19.30 0.84 -0.41
N VAL A 138 -18.76 2.00 -0.15
CA VAL A 138 -17.86 2.24 0.99
C VAL A 138 -18.71 2.55 2.23
N LYS A 139 -18.59 1.71 3.26
CA LYS A 139 -19.29 1.87 4.53
C LYS A 139 -18.37 2.53 5.56
N PRO A 140 -18.95 3.29 6.52
CA PRO A 140 -18.16 3.84 7.62
C PRO A 140 -17.42 2.75 8.40
N THR A 141 -16.10 2.88 8.52
CA THR A 141 -15.21 1.92 9.20
C THR A 141 -14.91 2.29 10.64
N PHE A 142 -15.10 3.56 11.01
CA PHE A 142 -14.89 4.07 12.35
C PHE A 142 -16.23 4.38 13.04
N ALA A 143 -16.51 3.69 14.14
CA ALA A 143 -17.71 3.87 14.98
C ALA A 143 -19.03 3.87 14.19
N LYS A 144 -19.08 3.26 13.02
CA LYS A 144 -20.24 3.25 12.08
C LYS A 144 -20.71 4.64 11.63
N GLN A 145 -19.88 5.67 11.75
CA GLN A 145 -20.23 7.05 11.45
C GLN A 145 -19.24 7.78 10.54
N ALA A 146 -18.00 7.32 10.49
CA ALA A 146 -16.94 7.99 9.76
C ALA A 146 -16.01 6.98 9.03
N LEU A 147 -15.28 7.47 8.04
CA LEU A 147 -14.13 6.77 7.46
C LEU A 147 -12.86 7.19 8.19
N LYS A 148 -11.92 6.27 8.32
CA LYS A 148 -10.57 6.58 8.76
C LYS A 148 -9.81 7.27 7.63
N VAL A 149 -8.75 7.98 7.99
CA VAL A 149 -7.84 8.59 7.00
C VAL A 149 -7.27 7.54 6.06
N GLN A 150 -6.86 6.39 6.59
CA GLN A 150 -6.37 5.26 5.80
C GLN A 150 -7.36 4.82 4.69
N ASP A 151 -8.66 4.82 4.97
CA ASP A 151 -9.66 4.37 4.01
C ASP A 151 -9.80 5.35 2.84
N MET A 152 -9.73 6.64 3.15
CA MET A 152 -9.71 7.68 2.13
C MET A 152 -8.43 7.63 1.29
N MET A 153 -7.29 7.35 1.93
CA MET A 153 -6.02 7.22 1.25
C MET A 153 -5.94 5.96 0.38
N ILE A 154 -6.57 4.84 0.77
CA ILE A 154 -6.72 3.67 -0.12
C ILE A 154 -7.44 4.08 -1.39
N MET A 155 -8.58 4.76 -1.29
CA MET A 155 -9.33 5.23 -2.47
C MET A 155 -8.51 6.19 -3.33
N GLN A 156 -7.77 7.10 -2.71
CA GLN A 156 -6.89 8.03 -3.42
C GLN A 156 -5.78 7.28 -4.18
N ILE A 157 -5.13 6.31 -3.53
CA ILE A 157 -4.05 5.51 -4.14
C ILE A 157 -4.59 4.69 -5.32
N ILE A 158 -5.75 4.04 -5.17
CA ILE A 158 -6.39 3.29 -6.26
C ILE A 158 -6.71 4.21 -7.43
N ASN A 159 -7.27 5.40 -7.15
CA ASN A 159 -7.58 6.39 -8.18
C ASN A 159 -6.31 6.88 -8.90
N ASP A 160 -5.24 7.15 -8.17
CA ASP A 160 -4.00 7.66 -8.73
C ASP A 160 -3.21 6.59 -9.50
N ALA A 161 -3.31 5.34 -9.08
CA ALA A 161 -2.75 4.18 -9.80
C ALA A 161 -3.40 4.02 -11.19
N ASN A 162 -4.65 4.44 -11.34
CA ASN A 162 -5.36 4.50 -12.63
C ASN A 162 -5.18 3.24 -13.49
N TRP A 163 -5.23 2.06 -12.84
CA TRP A 163 -5.07 0.74 -13.46
C TRP A 163 -3.69 0.47 -14.09
N THR A 164 -2.71 1.34 -13.85
CA THR A 164 -1.34 1.17 -14.36
C THR A 164 -0.47 0.32 -13.43
N SER A 165 -0.89 0.17 -12.18
CA SER A 165 -0.21 -0.65 -11.18
C SER A 165 -1.23 -1.60 -10.53
N PRO A 166 -0.92 -2.90 -10.45
CA PRO A 166 -1.75 -3.86 -9.73
C PRO A 166 -1.86 -3.51 -8.25
N ILE A 167 -3.05 -3.69 -7.68
CA ILE A 167 -3.35 -3.36 -6.28
C ILE A 167 -3.59 -4.64 -5.49
N TYR A 168 -2.91 -4.77 -4.35
CA TYR A 168 -2.99 -5.93 -3.48
C TYR A 168 -3.27 -5.54 -2.02
N PHE A 169 -3.92 -6.43 -1.31
CA PHE A 169 -4.00 -6.42 0.15
C PHE A 169 -3.29 -7.66 0.69
N ALA A 170 -2.37 -7.50 1.62
CA ALA A 170 -1.75 -8.64 2.29
C ALA A 170 -2.83 -9.53 2.92
N VAL A 171 -2.61 -10.84 2.93
CA VAL A 171 -3.56 -11.83 3.48
C VAL A 171 -3.97 -11.54 4.92
N THR A 172 -3.11 -10.87 5.67
CA THR A 172 -3.34 -10.43 7.05
C THR A 172 -4.22 -9.19 7.21
N VAL A 173 -4.49 -8.46 6.12
CA VAL A 173 -5.40 -7.32 6.15
C VAL A 173 -6.82 -7.83 6.36
N SER A 174 -7.43 -7.43 7.49
CA SER A 174 -8.79 -7.84 7.82
C SER A 174 -9.80 -7.31 6.79
N PRO A 175 -10.91 -8.04 6.55
CA PRO A 175 -11.96 -7.60 5.62
C PRO A 175 -12.45 -6.18 5.89
N GLY A 176 -12.61 -5.79 7.16
CA GLY A 176 -13.03 -4.44 7.53
C GLY A 176 -12.10 -3.31 7.11
N ASN A 177 -10.85 -3.61 6.73
CA ASN A 177 -9.87 -2.65 6.24
C ASN A 177 -9.70 -2.69 4.70
N ARG A 178 -10.45 -3.54 4.00
CA ARG A 178 -10.45 -3.63 2.52
C ARG A 178 -11.52 -2.75 1.87
N ILE A 179 -12.13 -1.88 2.65
CA ILE A 179 -13.10 -0.84 2.23
C ILE A 179 -14.28 -1.34 1.36
N GLY A 180 -14.67 -2.61 1.49
CA GLY A 180 -15.79 -3.21 0.74
C GLY A 180 -15.41 -3.76 -0.63
N LEU A 181 -14.13 -3.96 -0.88
CA LEU A 181 -13.62 -4.49 -2.16
C LEU A 181 -13.61 -6.02 -2.24
N GLU A 182 -14.07 -6.73 -1.21
CA GLU A 182 -13.95 -8.20 -1.09
C GLU A 182 -14.46 -8.96 -2.32
N ASN A 183 -15.49 -8.45 -2.99
CA ASN A 183 -16.06 -9.11 -4.18
C ASN A 183 -15.21 -8.92 -5.46
N TYR A 184 -14.20 -8.08 -5.39
CA TYR A 184 -13.31 -7.75 -6.51
C TYR A 184 -11.88 -8.25 -6.29
N LEU A 185 -11.63 -8.92 -5.16
CA LEU A 185 -10.32 -9.42 -4.80
C LEU A 185 -10.22 -10.93 -5.07
N GLU A 186 -9.18 -11.31 -5.74
CA GLU A 186 -8.78 -12.71 -5.92
C GLU A 186 -7.48 -12.97 -5.15
N MET A 187 -7.33 -14.18 -4.59
CA MET A 187 -6.14 -14.50 -3.81
C MET A 187 -5.03 -15.00 -4.71
N GLU A 188 -3.89 -14.34 -4.65
CA GLU A 188 -2.64 -14.73 -5.32
C GLU A 188 -1.55 -14.94 -4.26
N GLY A 189 -1.23 -16.18 -3.95
CA GLY A 189 -0.25 -16.52 -2.92
C GLY A 189 -0.62 -15.98 -1.54
N LEU A 190 0.11 -14.97 -1.05
CA LEU A 190 -0.10 -14.29 0.24
C LEU A 190 -0.74 -12.90 0.11
N ALA A 191 -1.30 -12.57 -1.04
CA ALA A 191 -1.97 -11.30 -1.32
C ALA A 191 -3.33 -11.52 -2.00
N TYR A 192 -4.21 -10.53 -1.91
CA TYR A 192 -5.51 -10.46 -2.58
C TYR A 192 -5.51 -9.31 -3.56
#